data_97a00d456e29b8b6435e3c6117b50b5a
#
_entry.id   97a00d456e29b8b6435e3c6117b50b5a
#
_cell.length_a   1.000
_cell.length_b   1.000
_cell.length_c   1.000
_cell.angle_alpha   90.00
_cell.angle_beta   90.00
_cell.angle_gamma   90.00
#
_symmetry.space_group_name_H-M   'P 1'
#
loop_
_entity.id
_entity.type
_entity.pdbx_description
1 polymer ?
#
loop_
_entity_poly.entity_id
_entity_poly.type
_entity_poly.pdbx_seq_one_letter_code
_entity_poly.pdbx_strand_id
1 'polypeptide(L)'
;MTSIWIELAKAVPSVVTAVTAVVGVCIAARGLNKWRAETIGKRKAELAEDVLADFYQARDIIKAARSPGSFGYEGATRRKADWESEDDTRTLNAYFATIERLNNNAEFFAQLHARRYRFIAHFGHDAAKPYDDLFRIRGEVISAVQMLIMTYRDRDQGSLPADRRDWERIMWERRNPADPIPGNLDRIVEAVENTCRPAIQEAAK
;
A
#
# COMPACT_ATOMS: atom_id res chain seq x y z
N MET A 1 46.50 65.43 9.59
CA MET A 1 45.27 64.77 10.10
C MET A 1 44.15 64.63 9.03
N THR A 2 44.14 65.39 7.97
CA THR A 2 43.12 65.38 6.90
C THR A 2 43.16 64.19 5.97
N SER A 3 44.31 63.52 5.77
CA SER A 3 44.41 62.39 4.81
C SER A 3 43.77 61.09 5.30
N ILE A 4 43.77 60.82 6.62
CA ILE A 4 43.20 59.61 7.20
C ILE A 4 41.66 59.58 7.07
N TRP A 5 41.01 60.72 7.26
CA TRP A 5 39.56 60.83 7.12
C TRP A 5 39.09 60.66 5.66
N ILE A 6 39.90 61.08 4.70
CA ILE A 6 39.57 60.89 3.27
C ILE A 6 39.72 59.41 2.86
N GLU A 7 40.73 58.71 3.38
CA GLU A 7 40.89 57.26 3.14
C GLU A 7 39.78 56.43 3.81
N LEU A 8 39.41 56.75 5.05
CA LEU A 8 38.24 56.13 5.71
C LEU A 8 36.97 56.34 4.92
N ALA A 9 36.71 57.57 4.45
CA ALA A 9 35.49 57.87 3.71
C ALA A 9 35.41 57.10 2.35
N LYS A 10 36.56 56.78 1.74
CA LYS A 10 36.61 55.93 0.53
C LYS A 10 36.45 54.44 0.81
N ALA A 11 36.75 53.96 2.02
CA ALA A 11 36.61 52.57 2.42
C ALA A 11 35.16 52.20 2.82
N VAL A 12 34.37 53.17 3.34
CA VAL A 12 33.00 52.93 3.79
C VAL A 12 32.09 52.33 2.74
N PRO A 13 32.05 52.80 1.48
CA PRO A 13 31.18 52.19 0.45
C PRO A 13 31.51 50.75 0.15
N SER A 14 32.82 50.39 0.10
CA SER A 14 33.24 49.01 -0.17
C SER A 14 32.90 48.07 0.97
N VAL A 15 33.02 48.51 2.22
CA VAL A 15 32.62 47.72 3.39
C VAL A 15 31.09 47.52 3.42
N VAL A 16 30.33 48.58 3.16
CA VAL A 16 28.84 48.48 3.08
C VAL A 16 28.42 47.49 1.99
N THR A 17 29.05 47.59 0.78
CA THR A 17 28.78 46.66 -0.30
C THR A 17 29.09 45.20 0.08
N ALA A 18 30.24 44.96 0.71
CA ALA A 18 30.62 43.62 1.16
C ALA A 18 29.66 43.04 2.20
N VAL A 19 29.25 43.85 3.19
CA VAL A 19 28.27 43.44 4.22
C VAL A 19 26.92 43.12 3.56
N THR A 20 26.45 44.01 2.68
CA THR A 20 25.18 43.81 1.97
C THR A 20 25.20 42.52 1.13
N ALA A 21 26.32 42.22 0.44
CA ALA A 21 26.48 41.01 -0.34
C ALA A 21 26.41 39.75 0.56
N VAL A 22 27.11 39.75 1.71
CA VAL A 22 27.08 38.63 2.66
C VAL A 22 25.69 38.41 3.22
N VAL A 23 25.00 39.48 3.61
CA VAL A 23 23.63 39.40 4.12
C VAL A 23 22.68 38.86 3.03
N GLY A 24 22.82 39.32 1.79
CA GLY A 24 22.04 38.83 0.66
C GLY A 24 22.25 37.34 0.39
N VAL A 25 23.48 36.85 0.45
CA VAL A 25 23.78 35.42 0.30
C VAL A 25 23.18 34.60 1.46
N CYS A 26 23.26 35.10 2.70
CA CYS A 26 22.67 34.43 3.85
C CYS A 26 21.13 34.31 3.75
N ILE A 27 20.46 35.37 3.30
CA ILE A 27 19.00 35.36 3.10
C ILE A 27 18.64 34.40 1.96
N ALA A 28 19.37 34.43 0.85
CA ALA A 28 19.14 33.52 -0.27
C ALA A 28 19.35 32.07 0.12
N ALA A 29 20.41 31.75 0.87
CA ALA A 29 20.67 30.40 1.37
C ALA A 29 19.56 29.89 2.31
N ARG A 30 19.07 30.76 3.23
CA ARG A 30 17.93 30.39 4.10
C ARG A 30 16.65 30.17 3.31
N GLY A 31 16.36 31.05 2.35
CA GLY A 31 15.18 30.91 1.48
C GLY A 31 15.22 29.61 0.67
N LEU A 32 16.38 29.27 0.08
CA LEU A 32 16.55 28.02 -0.67
C LEU A 32 16.39 26.77 0.19
N ASN A 33 16.96 26.79 1.42
CA ASN A 33 16.81 25.67 2.35
C ASN A 33 15.35 25.47 2.80
N LYS A 34 14.66 26.57 3.08
CA LYS A 34 13.23 26.52 3.42
C LYS A 34 12.40 25.96 2.26
N TRP A 35 12.61 26.47 1.05
CA TRP A 35 11.92 25.98 -0.15
C TRP A 35 12.17 24.49 -0.42
N ARG A 36 13.42 24.01 -0.24
CA ARG A 36 13.76 22.59 -0.36
C ARG A 36 13.02 21.74 0.67
N ALA A 37 13.00 22.18 1.91
CA ALA A 37 12.30 21.47 3.00
C ALA A 37 10.79 21.39 2.73
N GLU A 38 10.17 22.50 2.30
CA GLU A 38 8.75 22.54 1.92
C GLU A 38 8.44 21.62 0.72
N THR A 39 9.31 21.62 -0.30
CA THR A 39 9.13 20.77 -1.49
C THR A 39 9.23 19.29 -1.14
N ILE A 40 10.19 18.91 -0.29
CA ILE A 40 10.34 17.52 0.18
C ILE A 40 9.16 17.12 1.05
N GLY A 41 8.72 18.02 1.95
CA GLY A 41 7.55 17.80 2.81
C GLY A 41 6.29 17.54 1.99
N LYS A 42 6.00 18.38 0.98
CA LYS A 42 4.85 18.19 0.08
C LYS A 42 4.89 16.85 -0.65
N ARG A 43 6.02 16.48 -1.25
CA ARG A 43 6.16 15.19 -1.94
C ARG A 43 5.98 14.00 -1.01
N LYS A 44 6.42 14.13 0.25
CA LYS A 44 6.23 13.09 1.27
C LYS A 44 4.76 12.97 1.66
N ALA A 45 4.05 14.08 1.79
CA ALA A 45 2.62 14.11 2.09
C ALA A 45 1.78 13.54 0.93
N GLU A 46 2.03 13.96 -0.31
CA GLU A 46 1.38 13.41 -1.51
C GLU A 46 1.56 11.89 -1.60
N LEU A 47 2.78 11.39 -1.37
CA LEU A 47 3.02 9.95 -1.33
C LEU A 47 2.26 9.27 -0.20
N ALA A 48 2.16 9.90 0.98
CA ALA A 48 1.43 9.37 2.11
C ALA A 48 -0.08 9.27 1.83
N GLU A 49 -0.67 10.27 1.19
CA GLU A 49 -2.07 10.27 0.76
C GLU A 49 -2.35 9.15 -0.26
N ASP A 50 -1.51 9.05 -1.30
CA ASP A 50 -1.60 8.00 -2.31
C ASP A 50 -1.54 6.60 -1.68
N VAL A 51 -0.55 6.37 -0.80
CA VAL A 51 -0.36 5.07 -0.16
C VAL A 51 -1.53 4.73 0.74
N LEU A 52 -2.03 5.69 1.51
CA LEU A 52 -3.18 5.48 2.38
C LEU A 52 -4.43 5.12 1.58
N ALA A 53 -4.69 5.83 0.48
CA ALA A 53 -5.79 5.52 -0.45
C ALA A 53 -5.66 4.12 -1.05
N ASP A 54 -4.44 3.74 -1.47
CA ASP A 54 -4.17 2.40 -2.01
C ASP A 54 -4.47 1.29 -0.98
N PHE A 55 -4.11 1.48 0.29
CA PHE A 55 -4.36 0.48 1.32
C PHE A 55 -5.85 0.33 1.65
N TYR A 56 -6.62 1.42 1.65
CA TYR A 56 -8.07 1.34 1.75
C TYR A 56 -8.65 0.55 0.56
N GLN A 57 -8.23 0.88 -0.66
CA GLN A 57 -8.68 0.18 -1.86
C GLN A 57 -8.28 -1.31 -1.85
N ALA A 58 -7.04 -1.63 -1.46
CA ALA A 58 -6.58 -3.01 -1.35
C ALA A 58 -7.41 -3.84 -0.37
N ARG A 59 -7.73 -3.25 0.81
CA ARG A 59 -8.62 -3.85 1.79
C ARG A 59 -9.98 -4.17 1.18
N ASP A 60 -10.57 -3.21 0.49
CA ASP A 60 -11.91 -3.35 -0.08
C ASP A 60 -11.93 -4.36 -1.23
N ILE A 61 -10.88 -4.41 -2.07
CA ILE A 61 -10.70 -5.43 -3.11
C ILE A 61 -10.62 -6.83 -2.49
N ILE A 62 -9.82 -7.03 -1.42
CA ILE A 62 -9.67 -8.33 -0.78
C ILE A 62 -11.01 -8.75 -0.13
N LYS A 63 -11.70 -7.84 0.56
CA LYS A 63 -13.03 -8.09 1.12
C LYS A 63 -14.04 -8.47 0.02
N ALA A 64 -14.09 -7.73 -1.07
CA ALA A 64 -14.98 -8.01 -2.20
C ALA A 64 -14.65 -9.36 -2.87
N ALA A 65 -13.37 -9.67 -3.04
CA ALA A 65 -12.95 -10.95 -3.62
C ALA A 65 -13.38 -12.15 -2.77
N ARG A 66 -13.41 -11.99 -1.45
CA ARG A 66 -13.84 -13.02 -0.49
C ARG A 66 -15.37 -13.09 -0.28
N SER A 67 -16.16 -12.31 -1.01
CA SER A 67 -17.62 -12.39 -0.95
C SER A 67 -18.09 -13.81 -1.35
N PRO A 68 -18.92 -14.47 -0.52
CA PRO A 68 -19.43 -15.81 -0.84
C PRO A 68 -20.44 -15.83 -1.98
N GLY A 69 -21.02 -14.68 -2.33
CA GLY A 69 -21.91 -14.55 -3.49
C GLY A 69 -21.10 -14.55 -4.77
N SER A 70 -21.48 -15.40 -5.74
CA SER A 70 -20.91 -15.38 -7.09
C SER A 70 -22.02 -15.32 -8.14
N PHE A 71 -21.76 -14.60 -9.23
CA PHE A 71 -22.63 -14.64 -10.39
C PHE A 71 -22.29 -15.89 -11.23
N GLY A 72 -23.28 -16.44 -11.95
CA GLY A 72 -23.11 -17.70 -12.66
C GLY A 72 -22.02 -17.73 -13.75
N TYR A 73 -21.51 -16.58 -14.17
CA TYR A 73 -20.41 -16.44 -15.13
C TYR A 73 -19.02 -16.29 -14.45
N GLU A 74 -18.97 -16.00 -13.14
CA GLU A 74 -17.69 -15.84 -12.42
C GLU A 74 -17.01 -17.20 -12.26
N GLY A 75 -15.70 -17.20 -12.40
CA GLY A 75 -14.86 -18.39 -12.31
C GLY A 75 -14.88 -19.25 -13.58
N ALA A 76 -15.62 -18.86 -14.61
CA ALA A 76 -15.70 -19.61 -15.87
C ALA A 76 -14.39 -19.59 -16.70
N THR A 77 -13.46 -18.69 -16.36
CA THR A 77 -12.12 -18.65 -16.99
C THR A 77 -11.21 -19.78 -16.52
N ARG A 78 -11.63 -20.54 -15.50
CA ARG A 78 -10.90 -21.71 -15.01
C ARG A 78 -10.89 -22.81 -16.08
N ARG A 79 -9.75 -23.48 -16.24
CA ARG A 79 -9.67 -24.69 -17.05
C ARG A 79 -10.49 -25.80 -16.39
N LYS A 80 -11.54 -26.25 -17.10
CA LYS A 80 -12.35 -27.41 -16.69
C LYS A 80 -11.59 -28.70 -16.91
N ALA A 81 -11.70 -29.64 -15.97
CA ALA A 81 -11.15 -30.98 -16.11
C ALA A 81 -12.19 -31.94 -16.68
N ASP A 82 -11.74 -33.00 -17.41
CA ASP A 82 -12.62 -33.93 -18.12
C ASP A 82 -13.55 -34.75 -17.18
N TRP A 83 -13.18 -34.89 -15.93
CA TRP A 83 -13.95 -35.67 -14.94
C TRP A 83 -15.09 -34.87 -14.26
N GLU A 84 -15.15 -33.55 -14.47
CA GLU A 84 -16.10 -32.68 -13.80
C GLU A 84 -17.52 -32.84 -14.34
N SER A 85 -18.48 -33.14 -13.47
CA SER A 85 -19.89 -32.97 -13.74
C SER A 85 -20.28 -31.49 -13.84
N GLU A 86 -21.52 -31.19 -14.18
CA GLU A 86 -22.03 -29.79 -14.17
C GLU A 86 -22.04 -29.20 -12.76
N ASP A 87 -22.38 -30.00 -11.76
CA ASP A 87 -22.40 -29.54 -10.36
C ASP A 87 -20.99 -29.34 -9.82
N ASP A 88 -20.03 -30.21 -10.18
CA ASP A 88 -18.62 -30.02 -9.84
C ASP A 88 -18.08 -28.73 -10.47
N THR A 89 -18.38 -28.53 -11.76
CA THR A 89 -17.96 -27.33 -12.49
C THR A 89 -18.52 -26.08 -11.82
N ARG A 90 -19.80 -26.06 -11.43
CA ARG A 90 -20.42 -24.93 -10.74
C ARG A 90 -19.74 -24.62 -9.42
N THR A 91 -19.46 -25.64 -8.62
CA THR A 91 -18.80 -25.48 -7.33
C THR A 91 -17.35 -25.01 -7.47
N LEU A 92 -16.60 -25.61 -8.38
CA LEU A 92 -15.21 -25.25 -8.63
C LEU A 92 -15.08 -23.86 -9.23
N ASN A 93 -16.01 -23.43 -10.08
CA ASN A 93 -16.07 -22.07 -10.57
C ASN A 93 -16.37 -21.08 -9.45
N ALA A 94 -17.27 -21.40 -8.52
CA ALA A 94 -17.54 -20.55 -7.36
C ALA A 94 -16.31 -20.37 -6.46
N TYR A 95 -15.46 -21.40 -6.31
CA TYR A 95 -14.18 -21.26 -5.63
C TYR A 95 -13.22 -20.37 -6.43
N PHE A 96 -13.09 -20.62 -7.71
CA PHE A 96 -12.17 -19.90 -8.59
C PHE A 96 -12.54 -18.42 -8.77
N ALA A 97 -13.81 -18.05 -8.60
CA ALA A 97 -14.28 -16.67 -8.67
C ALA A 97 -13.50 -15.74 -7.72
N THR A 98 -13.08 -16.22 -6.54
CA THR A 98 -12.22 -15.46 -5.63
C THR A 98 -10.86 -15.13 -6.26
N ILE A 99 -10.22 -16.09 -6.93
CA ILE A 99 -8.95 -15.86 -7.65
C ILE A 99 -9.17 -14.92 -8.82
N GLU A 100 -10.22 -15.13 -9.60
CA GLU A 100 -10.55 -14.28 -10.76
C GLU A 100 -10.75 -12.82 -10.36
N ARG A 101 -11.48 -12.55 -9.28
CA ARG A 101 -11.67 -11.20 -8.72
C ARG A 101 -10.36 -10.54 -8.29
N LEU A 102 -9.45 -11.30 -7.66
CA LEU A 102 -8.12 -10.81 -7.30
C LEU A 102 -7.25 -10.55 -8.54
N ASN A 103 -7.35 -11.41 -9.56
CA ASN A 103 -6.60 -11.26 -10.80
C ASN A 103 -7.11 -10.09 -11.66
N ASN A 104 -8.40 -9.79 -11.64
CA ASN A 104 -8.96 -8.61 -12.29
C ASN A 104 -8.39 -7.29 -11.72
N ASN A 105 -7.80 -7.34 -10.52
CA ASN A 105 -7.11 -6.22 -9.88
C ASN A 105 -5.58 -6.40 -9.85
N ALA A 106 -5.00 -7.27 -10.69
CA ALA A 106 -3.57 -7.58 -10.68
C ALA A 106 -2.70 -6.34 -10.94
N GLU A 107 -3.11 -5.48 -11.87
CA GLU A 107 -2.40 -4.24 -12.18
C GLU A 107 -2.34 -3.30 -10.97
N PHE A 108 -3.44 -3.12 -10.27
CA PHE A 108 -3.49 -2.33 -9.02
C PHE A 108 -2.48 -2.87 -8.00
N PHE A 109 -2.47 -4.18 -7.74
CA PHE A 109 -1.53 -4.77 -6.79
C PHE A 109 -0.07 -4.66 -7.25
N ALA A 110 0.20 -4.70 -8.56
CA ALA A 110 1.54 -4.47 -9.11
C ALA A 110 2.00 -3.01 -8.87
N GLN A 111 1.12 -2.04 -9.09
CA GLN A 111 1.40 -0.62 -8.84
C GLN A 111 1.61 -0.36 -7.35
N LEU A 112 0.77 -0.92 -6.48
CA LEU A 112 0.93 -0.84 -5.03
C LEU A 112 2.29 -1.41 -4.60
N HIS A 113 2.70 -2.57 -5.14
CA HIS A 113 4.01 -3.17 -4.84
C HIS A 113 5.16 -2.26 -5.30
N ALA A 114 5.08 -1.68 -6.50
CA ALA A 114 6.09 -0.75 -7.01
C ALA A 114 6.21 0.51 -6.14
N ARG A 115 5.09 1.02 -5.61
CA ARG A 115 5.05 2.20 -4.72
C ARG A 115 5.73 1.96 -3.38
N ARG A 116 5.83 0.71 -2.92
CA ARG A 116 6.54 0.29 -1.71
C ARG A 116 7.98 0.83 -1.66
N TYR A 117 8.71 0.81 -2.78
CA TYR A 117 10.10 1.28 -2.80
C TYR A 117 10.21 2.79 -2.58
N ARG A 118 9.29 3.58 -3.16
CA ARG A 118 9.22 5.02 -2.89
C ARG A 118 8.84 5.29 -1.43
N PHE A 119 7.94 4.50 -0.88
CA PHE A 119 7.53 4.60 0.51
C PHE A 119 8.71 4.35 1.47
N ILE A 120 9.50 3.30 1.23
CA ILE A 120 10.72 3.00 2.00
C ILE A 120 11.71 4.18 1.95
N ALA A 121 11.88 4.81 0.79
CA ALA A 121 12.81 5.93 0.63
C ALA A 121 12.43 7.16 1.49
N HIS A 122 11.14 7.37 1.76
CA HIS A 122 10.65 8.51 2.52
C HIS A 122 10.34 8.20 4.00
N PHE A 123 9.95 6.98 4.32
CA PHE A 123 9.45 6.60 5.64
C PHE A 123 10.32 5.56 6.35
N GLY A 124 11.31 5.00 5.66
CA GLY A 124 12.19 3.96 6.18
C GLY A 124 11.65 2.54 5.97
N HIS A 125 12.52 1.55 6.18
CA HIS A 125 12.24 0.15 5.87
C HIS A 125 11.13 -0.42 6.78
N ASP A 126 11.15 -0.09 8.06
CA ASP A 126 10.20 -0.63 9.05
C ASP A 126 8.76 -0.19 8.76
N ALA A 127 8.59 1.01 8.20
CA ALA A 127 7.29 1.53 7.78
C ALA A 127 6.64 0.72 6.63
N ALA A 128 7.42 -0.10 5.91
CA ALA A 128 6.93 -0.89 4.79
C ALA A 128 6.41 -2.28 5.18
N LYS A 129 6.47 -2.68 6.45
CA LYS A 129 5.93 -3.95 6.93
C LYS A 129 4.45 -4.18 6.55
N PRO A 130 3.55 -3.18 6.58
CA PRO A 130 2.17 -3.34 6.14
C PRO A 130 2.02 -3.88 4.71
N TYR A 131 2.95 -3.55 3.80
CA TYR A 131 2.96 -4.10 2.45
C TYR A 131 3.18 -5.62 2.46
N ASP A 132 4.16 -6.10 3.22
CA ASP A 132 4.48 -7.52 3.30
C ASP A 132 3.31 -8.29 3.91
N ASP A 133 2.68 -7.73 4.96
CA ASP A 133 1.50 -8.32 5.61
C ASP A 133 0.28 -8.38 4.68
N LEU A 134 0.04 -7.32 3.89
CA LEU A 134 -1.05 -7.28 2.92
C LEU A 134 -0.88 -8.33 1.80
N PHE A 135 0.33 -8.41 1.22
CA PHE A 135 0.62 -9.38 0.18
C PHE A 135 0.60 -10.81 0.70
N ARG A 136 0.98 -11.04 1.96
CA ARG A 136 0.85 -12.33 2.63
C ARG A 136 -0.63 -12.73 2.74
N ILE A 137 -1.52 -11.85 3.20
CA ILE A 137 -2.97 -12.12 3.26
C ILE A 137 -3.52 -12.46 1.87
N ARG A 138 -3.18 -11.67 0.85
CA ARG A 138 -3.59 -11.97 -0.53
C ARG A 138 -3.12 -13.35 -0.97
N GLY A 139 -1.88 -13.72 -0.66
CA GLY A 139 -1.32 -15.05 -0.94
C GLY A 139 -2.03 -16.17 -0.20
N GLU A 140 -2.35 -15.97 1.08
CA GLU A 140 -3.11 -16.93 1.89
C GLU A 140 -4.51 -17.21 1.30
N VAL A 141 -5.21 -16.17 0.84
CA VAL A 141 -6.53 -16.33 0.19
C VAL A 141 -6.39 -17.14 -1.11
N ILE A 142 -5.42 -16.82 -1.97
CA ILE A 142 -5.19 -17.55 -3.22
C ILE A 142 -4.83 -19.01 -2.92
N SER A 143 -3.93 -19.25 -1.97
CA SER A 143 -3.51 -20.60 -1.59
C SER A 143 -4.67 -21.43 -1.03
N ALA A 144 -5.51 -20.85 -0.19
CA ALA A 144 -6.69 -21.53 0.34
C ALA A 144 -7.64 -21.98 -0.77
N VAL A 145 -7.91 -21.11 -1.76
CA VAL A 145 -8.74 -21.48 -2.93
C VAL A 145 -8.09 -22.59 -3.74
N GLN A 146 -6.78 -22.51 -4.00
CA GLN A 146 -6.06 -23.55 -4.74
C GLN A 146 -6.13 -24.90 -4.02
N MET A 147 -5.95 -24.92 -2.70
CA MET A 147 -6.06 -26.14 -1.90
C MET A 147 -7.48 -26.73 -1.95
N LEU A 148 -8.53 -25.89 -1.88
CA LEU A 148 -9.91 -26.34 -2.01
C LEU A 148 -10.19 -26.96 -3.39
N ILE A 149 -9.66 -26.38 -4.46
CA ILE A 149 -9.79 -26.90 -5.82
C ILE A 149 -9.02 -28.22 -5.98
N MET A 150 -7.77 -28.27 -5.51
CA MET A 150 -6.91 -29.46 -5.63
C MET A 150 -7.48 -30.66 -4.87
N THR A 151 -8.02 -30.45 -3.69
CA THR A 151 -8.58 -31.51 -2.82
C THR A 151 -10.06 -31.80 -3.10
N TYR A 152 -10.69 -31.09 -4.05
CA TYR A 152 -12.10 -31.23 -4.33
C TYR A 152 -12.50 -32.64 -4.77
N ARG A 153 -11.69 -33.29 -5.60
CA ARG A 153 -11.94 -34.65 -6.11
C ARG A 153 -11.94 -35.69 -5.00
N ASP A 154 -11.15 -35.49 -3.97
CA ASP A 154 -10.97 -36.47 -2.87
C ASP A 154 -11.97 -36.26 -1.73
N ARG A 155 -12.91 -35.31 -1.88
CA ARG A 155 -13.88 -34.93 -0.84
C ARG A 155 -14.76 -36.10 -0.34
N ASP A 156 -15.04 -37.07 -1.22
CA ASP A 156 -15.93 -38.18 -0.93
C ASP A 156 -15.18 -39.42 -0.36
N GLN A 157 -13.84 -39.38 -0.27
CA GLN A 157 -13.02 -40.49 0.21
C GLN A 157 -12.87 -40.57 1.75
N GLY A 158 -13.72 -39.84 2.49
CA GLY A 158 -13.87 -39.99 3.95
C GLY A 158 -12.81 -39.33 4.81
N SER A 159 -11.72 -38.81 4.23
CA SER A 159 -10.72 -38.02 4.94
C SER A 159 -10.66 -36.61 4.37
N LEU A 160 -11.67 -35.80 4.68
CA LEU A 160 -11.53 -34.36 4.47
C LEU A 160 -10.38 -33.88 5.38
N PRO A 161 -9.31 -33.27 4.84
CA PRO A 161 -8.30 -32.67 5.69
C PRO A 161 -8.96 -31.79 6.74
N ALA A 162 -8.51 -31.87 7.98
CA ALA A 162 -8.99 -30.99 9.05
C ALA A 162 -8.91 -29.50 8.64
N ASP A 163 -8.00 -29.21 7.72
CA ASP A 163 -7.72 -27.88 7.19
C ASP A 163 -8.77 -27.33 6.21
N ARG A 164 -9.69 -28.17 5.67
CA ARG A 164 -10.68 -27.71 4.67
C ARG A 164 -11.55 -26.58 5.21
N ARG A 165 -11.99 -26.69 6.46
CA ARG A 165 -12.82 -25.66 7.11
C ARG A 165 -12.03 -24.35 7.28
N ASP A 166 -10.73 -24.46 7.47
CA ASP A 166 -9.84 -23.32 7.60
C ASP A 166 -9.63 -22.65 6.24
N TRP A 167 -9.44 -23.42 5.16
CA TRP A 167 -9.37 -22.87 3.81
C TRP A 167 -10.68 -22.20 3.38
N GLU A 168 -11.85 -22.78 3.68
CA GLU A 168 -13.16 -22.15 3.42
C GLU A 168 -13.35 -20.86 4.21
N ARG A 169 -12.82 -20.79 5.44
CA ARG A 169 -12.84 -19.59 6.28
C ARG A 169 -11.94 -18.50 5.73
N ILE A 170 -10.79 -18.87 5.19
CA ILE A 170 -9.86 -17.92 4.57
C ILE A 170 -10.39 -17.42 3.21
N MET A 171 -10.98 -18.33 2.42
CA MET A 171 -11.50 -18.01 1.09
C MET A 171 -12.71 -17.07 1.15
N TRP A 172 -13.68 -17.34 2.04
CA TRP A 172 -14.94 -16.61 2.10
C TRP A 172 -15.07 -15.74 3.37
N GLU A 173 -15.45 -14.50 3.15
CA GLU A 173 -15.85 -13.61 4.24
C GLU A 173 -17.20 -14.06 4.79
N ARG A 174 -17.17 -14.78 5.89
CA ARG A 174 -18.36 -15.12 6.67
C ARG A 174 -18.41 -14.19 7.88
N ARG A 175 -19.62 -13.83 8.35
CA ARG A 175 -19.80 -13.16 9.65
C ARG A 175 -19.46 -14.14 10.80
N ASN A 176 -18.24 -14.62 10.81
CA ASN A 176 -17.72 -15.53 11.80
C ASN A 176 -16.64 -14.81 12.62
N PRO A 177 -16.81 -14.67 13.95
CA PRO A 177 -15.79 -14.06 14.81
C PRO A 177 -14.42 -14.74 14.73
N ALA A 178 -14.35 -15.98 14.27
CA ALA A 178 -13.11 -16.72 14.09
C ALA A 178 -12.39 -16.42 12.75
N ASP A 179 -12.97 -15.60 11.85
CA ASP A 179 -12.27 -15.16 10.61
C ASP A 179 -11.21 -14.10 10.95
N PRO A 180 -9.91 -14.41 10.81
CA PRO A 180 -8.85 -13.48 11.18
C PRO A 180 -8.60 -12.40 10.13
N ILE A 181 -9.06 -12.60 8.88
CA ILE A 181 -8.67 -11.75 7.74
C ILE A 181 -9.18 -10.32 7.88
N PRO A 182 -10.47 -10.04 8.19
CA PRO A 182 -10.94 -8.67 8.33
C PRO A 182 -10.17 -7.89 9.40
N GLY A 183 -9.98 -8.48 10.58
CA GLY A 183 -9.23 -7.83 11.66
C GLY A 183 -7.74 -7.63 11.34
N ASN A 184 -7.13 -8.53 10.55
CA ASN A 184 -5.76 -8.35 10.08
C ASN A 184 -5.67 -7.20 9.06
N LEU A 185 -6.60 -7.12 8.11
CA LEU A 185 -6.65 -6.03 7.14
C LEU A 185 -6.85 -4.67 7.82
N ASP A 186 -7.73 -4.59 8.81
CA ASP A 186 -7.98 -3.34 9.55
C ASP A 186 -6.72 -2.90 10.33
N ARG A 187 -5.99 -3.84 10.97
CA ARG A 187 -4.70 -3.54 11.64
C ARG A 187 -3.61 -3.08 10.66
N ILE A 188 -3.57 -3.65 9.45
CA ILE A 188 -2.65 -3.22 8.39
C ILE A 188 -2.94 -1.78 7.98
N VAL A 189 -4.22 -1.45 7.75
CA VAL A 189 -4.63 -0.09 7.40
C VAL A 189 -4.31 0.89 8.53
N GLU A 190 -4.60 0.54 9.77
CA GLU A 190 -4.27 1.36 10.96
C GLU A 190 -2.76 1.65 11.06
N ALA A 191 -1.91 0.65 10.80
CA ALA A 191 -0.46 0.84 10.81
C ALA A 191 0.01 1.82 9.73
N VAL A 192 -0.61 1.78 8.55
CA VAL A 192 -0.34 2.76 7.47
C VAL A 192 -0.86 4.15 7.85
N GLU A 193 -2.06 4.25 8.42
CA GLU A 193 -2.62 5.50 8.92
C GLU A 193 -1.68 6.17 9.92
N ASN A 194 -1.20 5.41 10.90
CA ASN A 194 -0.29 5.91 11.93
C ASN A 194 1.03 6.44 11.38
N THR A 195 1.48 5.88 10.24
CA THR A 195 2.70 6.33 9.54
C THR A 195 2.44 7.53 8.65
N CYS A 196 1.32 7.56 7.92
CA CYS A 196 1.03 8.56 6.89
C CYS A 196 0.41 9.85 7.44
N ARG A 197 -0.53 9.76 8.40
CA ARG A 197 -1.26 10.93 8.94
C ARG A 197 -0.36 12.03 9.47
N PRO A 198 0.74 11.77 10.22
CA PRO A 198 1.64 12.83 10.66
C PRO A 198 2.26 13.62 9.51
N ALA A 199 2.70 12.95 8.46
CA ALA A 199 3.31 13.59 7.29
C ALA A 199 2.31 14.47 6.51
N ILE A 200 1.07 14.01 6.38
CA ILE A 200 -0.01 14.76 5.73
C ILE A 200 -0.35 16.02 6.56
N GLN A 201 -0.48 15.87 7.88
CA GLN A 201 -0.80 17.00 8.78
C GLN A 201 0.32 18.03 8.86
N GLU A 202 1.59 17.61 8.77
CA GLU A 202 2.75 18.51 8.78
C GLU A 202 2.80 19.38 7.53
N ALA A 203 2.47 18.83 6.37
CA ALA A 203 2.44 19.56 5.10
C ALA A 203 1.26 20.55 4.98
N ALA A 204 0.22 20.39 5.80
CA ALA A 204 -0.95 21.29 5.83
C ALA A 204 -0.74 22.54 6.73
N LYS A 205 0.39 22.62 7.46
CA LYS A 205 0.75 23.78 8.31
C LYS A 205 1.65 24.73 7.55
#